data_fdfb8cb110b53e507507f0dc80a98760
#
_entry.id   fdfb8cb110b53e507507f0dc80a98760
#
_cell.length_a   1.000
_cell.length_b   1.000
_cell.length_c   1.000
_cell.angle_alpha   90.00
_cell.angle_beta   90.00
_cell.angle_gamma   90.00
#
_symmetry.space_group_name_H-M   'P 1'
#
loop_
_entity.id
_entity.type
_entity.pdbx_description
1 polymer ?
#
loop_
_entity_poly.entity_id
_entity_poly.type
_entity_poly.pdbx_seq_one_letter_code
_entity_poly.pdbx_strand_id
1 'polypeptide(L)'
;RVFHWVPVVGSAVSYGMNPYRFFFECREKYGDVFTFTLFGRNMTVALGPKGSNLVFNGRLSQVSAEDAYTSLTTPVFGKGVVYDVPNAVLMEQKRFVKSGLSVENFRVYVTQITDEVKDFVQHDAAFAPLQKGAKSVTVDIFDVFSEITILTASRTLQGKEVRENLDKSFAKLYHDLDAGFTPINFVLPNLPLPNNFRRDRAQRMMSDFYMGIIKKRREGKTDGTGHD
;
A
#
# COMPACT_ATOMS: atom_id res chain seq x y z
N ARG A 1 -10.27 -10.51 28.79
CA ARG A 1 -9.17 -11.15 28.03
C ARG A 1 -9.69 -12.45 27.41
N VAL A 2 -9.40 -12.67 26.11
CA VAL A 2 -9.78 -13.89 25.41
C VAL A 2 -8.98 -15.08 25.95
N PHE A 3 -9.67 -16.17 26.29
CA PHE A 3 -9.02 -17.39 26.74
C PHE A 3 -8.35 -18.11 25.56
N HIS A 4 -7.18 -18.68 25.79
CA HIS A 4 -6.44 -19.50 24.82
C HIS A 4 -5.67 -20.62 25.56
N TRP A 5 -5.58 -21.77 24.91
CA TRP A 5 -4.91 -22.95 25.47
C TRP A 5 -3.39 -22.88 25.40
N VAL A 6 -2.85 -22.23 24.36
CA VAL A 6 -1.40 -22.13 24.13
C VAL A 6 -0.95 -20.69 24.38
N PRO A 7 -0.17 -20.42 25.43
CA PRO A 7 0.14 -19.04 25.87
C PRO A 7 0.83 -18.17 24.80
N VAL A 8 1.77 -18.73 24.04
CA VAL A 8 2.55 -17.99 23.03
C VAL A 8 1.77 -17.85 21.74
N VAL A 9 1.16 -18.92 21.25
CA VAL A 9 0.36 -18.90 20.01
C VAL A 9 -0.92 -18.08 20.21
N GLY A 10 -1.49 -18.16 21.39
CA GLY A 10 -2.69 -17.40 21.75
C GLY A 10 -3.88 -17.76 20.86
N SER A 11 -4.52 -16.76 20.31
CA SER A 11 -5.65 -16.89 19.40
C SER A 11 -5.27 -16.94 17.92
N ALA A 12 -3.97 -17.12 17.58
CA ALA A 12 -3.47 -17.03 16.21
C ALA A 12 -4.20 -17.97 15.25
N VAL A 13 -4.54 -19.18 15.67
CA VAL A 13 -5.26 -20.15 14.82
C VAL A 13 -6.66 -19.64 14.51
N SER A 14 -7.45 -19.32 15.53
CA SER A 14 -8.84 -18.85 15.35
C SER A 14 -8.90 -17.54 14.56
N TYR A 15 -8.00 -16.61 14.86
CA TYR A 15 -7.88 -15.34 14.13
C TYR A 15 -7.43 -15.56 12.68
N GLY A 16 -6.44 -16.43 12.44
CA GLY A 16 -5.92 -16.69 11.09
C GLY A 16 -6.89 -17.43 10.19
N MET A 17 -7.74 -18.29 10.74
CA MET A 17 -8.76 -19.00 9.95
C MET A 17 -9.86 -18.08 9.46
N ASN A 18 -10.39 -17.22 10.31
CA ASN A 18 -11.42 -16.26 9.94
C ASN A 18 -11.44 -15.09 10.94
N PRO A 19 -10.75 -13.97 10.64
CA PRO A 19 -10.65 -12.84 11.56
C PRO A 19 -12.00 -12.17 11.84
N TYR A 20 -12.90 -12.10 10.86
CA TYR A 20 -14.23 -11.51 11.05
C TYR A 20 -15.07 -12.32 12.02
N ARG A 21 -15.16 -13.62 11.80
CA ARG A 21 -15.88 -14.53 12.70
C ARG A 21 -15.32 -14.46 14.12
N PHE A 22 -13.99 -14.49 14.24
CA PHE A 22 -13.30 -14.36 15.53
C PHE A 22 -13.69 -13.07 16.27
N PHE A 23 -13.73 -11.94 15.57
CA PHE A 23 -14.10 -10.66 16.17
C PHE A 23 -15.57 -10.61 16.59
N PHE A 24 -16.49 -11.16 15.80
CA PHE A 24 -17.91 -11.20 16.15
C PHE A 24 -18.15 -12.10 17.34
N GLU A 25 -17.61 -13.31 17.38
CA GLU A 25 -17.72 -14.24 18.52
C GLU A 25 -17.11 -13.63 19.81
N CYS A 26 -15.96 -12.97 19.68
CA CYS A 26 -15.35 -12.28 20.82
C CYS A 26 -16.20 -11.10 21.29
N ARG A 27 -16.80 -10.33 20.38
CA ARG A 27 -17.70 -9.23 20.72
C ARG A 27 -18.93 -9.70 21.51
N GLU A 28 -19.57 -10.79 21.07
CA GLU A 28 -20.70 -11.37 21.77
C GLU A 28 -20.35 -11.81 23.19
N LYS A 29 -19.15 -12.38 23.35
CA LYS A 29 -18.72 -12.96 24.63
C LYS A 29 -18.10 -11.94 25.60
N TYR A 30 -17.37 -10.96 25.10
CA TYR A 30 -16.54 -10.05 25.90
C TYR A 30 -16.92 -8.58 25.76
N GLY A 31 -17.86 -8.24 24.86
CA GLY A 31 -18.25 -6.87 24.56
C GLY A 31 -17.36 -6.18 23.51
N ASP A 32 -17.58 -4.88 23.31
CA ASP A 32 -16.91 -4.10 22.26
C ASP A 32 -15.40 -3.90 22.47
N VAL A 33 -14.89 -4.12 23.68
CA VAL A 33 -13.46 -4.01 23.99
C VAL A 33 -12.97 -5.32 24.60
N PHE A 34 -12.00 -5.94 23.91
CA PHE A 34 -11.39 -7.17 24.39
C PHE A 34 -9.92 -7.27 23.98
N THR A 35 -9.15 -8.05 24.74
CA THR A 35 -7.72 -8.28 24.46
C THR A 35 -7.50 -9.76 24.22
N PHE A 36 -6.80 -10.10 23.15
CA PHE A 36 -6.34 -11.45 22.84
C PHE A 36 -4.83 -11.47 22.62
N THR A 37 -4.23 -12.65 22.72
CA THR A 37 -2.80 -12.83 22.47
C THR A 37 -2.58 -13.36 21.06
N LEU A 38 -1.64 -12.75 20.34
CA LEU A 38 -1.22 -13.15 19.00
C LEU A 38 0.30 -13.25 18.99
N PHE A 39 0.84 -14.47 18.92
CA PHE A 39 2.28 -14.75 18.96
C PHE A 39 3.02 -14.01 20.09
N GLY A 40 2.50 -14.12 21.31
CA GLY A 40 3.07 -13.48 22.50
C GLY A 40 2.74 -11.99 22.66
N ARG A 41 2.18 -11.32 21.64
CA ARG A 41 1.74 -9.92 21.73
C ARG A 41 0.28 -9.83 22.17
N ASN A 42 0.00 -8.91 23.07
CA ASN A 42 -1.38 -8.57 23.45
C ASN A 42 -1.97 -7.59 22.44
N MET A 43 -3.03 -8.02 21.78
CA MET A 43 -3.80 -7.22 20.82
C MET A 43 -5.12 -6.82 21.45
N THR A 44 -5.33 -5.53 21.66
CA THR A 44 -6.61 -5.00 22.18
C THR A 44 -7.43 -4.48 21.01
N VAL A 45 -8.65 -5.00 20.91
CA VAL A 45 -9.63 -4.59 19.89
C VAL A 45 -10.64 -3.67 20.55
N ALA A 46 -10.95 -2.56 19.88
CA ALA A 46 -11.98 -1.62 20.28
C ALA A 46 -12.96 -1.46 19.10
N LEU A 47 -14.12 -2.09 19.23
CA LEU A 47 -15.16 -2.12 18.20
C LEU A 47 -16.21 -1.01 18.39
N GLY A 48 -17.00 -0.80 17.34
CA GLY A 48 -18.09 0.16 17.35
C GLY A 48 -17.63 1.62 17.23
N PRO A 49 -18.58 2.59 17.21
CA PRO A 49 -18.27 4.00 16.96
C PRO A 49 -17.30 4.62 17.97
N LYS A 50 -17.42 4.25 19.25
CA LYS A 50 -16.53 4.75 20.31
C LYS A 50 -15.10 4.24 20.15
N GLY A 51 -14.95 2.94 19.84
CA GLY A 51 -13.66 2.33 19.55
C GLY A 51 -12.99 2.93 18.33
N SER A 52 -13.72 3.05 17.24
CA SER A 52 -13.24 3.71 16.01
C SER A 52 -12.83 5.16 16.25
N ASN A 53 -13.61 5.91 17.03
CA ASN A 53 -13.27 7.29 17.37
C ASN A 53 -11.95 7.39 18.17
N LEU A 54 -11.71 6.47 19.11
CA LEU A 54 -10.44 6.43 19.84
C LEU A 54 -9.27 6.17 18.90
N VAL A 55 -9.40 5.21 17.99
CA VAL A 55 -8.31 4.82 17.08
C VAL A 55 -8.02 5.91 16.04
N PHE A 56 -9.05 6.50 15.43
CA PHE A 56 -8.87 7.46 14.33
C PHE A 56 -8.69 8.90 14.77
N ASN A 57 -9.24 9.30 15.93
CA ASN A 57 -9.21 10.67 16.43
C ASN A 57 -8.48 10.80 17.77
N GLY A 58 -7.91 9.71 18.29
CA GLY A 58 -7.13 9.73 19.54
C GLY A 58 -5.89 10.61 19.41
N ARG A 59 -5.49 11.23 20.53
CA ARG A 59 -4.25 12.02 20.57
C ARG A 59 -3.03 11.11 20.45
N LEU A 60 -1.92 11.65 19.94
CA LEU A 60 -0.66 10.92 19.82
C LEU A 60 -0.17 10.32 21.15
N SER A 61 -0.53 10.95 22.29
CA SER A 61 -0.24 10.39 23.63
C SER A 61 -1.07 9.17 24.00
N GLN A 62 -2.12 8.85 23.24
CA GLN A 62 -3.04 7.74 23.50
C GLN A 62 -2.89 6.60 22.47
N VAL A 63 -2.62 6.96 21.22
CA VAL A 63 -2.50 6.04 20.09
C VAL A 63 -1.30 6.44 19.23
N SER A 64 -0.57 5.45 18.73
CA SER A 64 0.57 5.65 17.82
C SER A 64 0.44 4.68 16.65
N ALA A 65 0.32 5.22 15.45
CA ALA A 65 0.32 4.42 14.23
C ALA A 65 1.74 3.93 13.91
N GLU A 66 2.75 4.72 14.21
CA GLU A 66 4.14 4.41 13.99
C GLU A 66 4.53 3.12 14.71
N ASP A 67 4.26 3.03 16.00
CA ASP A 67 4.58 1.84 16.81
C ASP A 67 3.84 0.59 16.34
N ALA A 68 2.63 0.78 15.80
CA ALA A 68 1.81 -0.32 15.31
C ALA A 68 2.27 -0.84 13.94
N TYR A 69 2.62 0.05 13.01
CA TYR A 69 2.80 -0.31 11.61
C TYR A 69 4.26 -0.38 11.14
N THR A 70 5.24 0.17 11.87
CA THR A 70 6.66 0.19 11.46
C THR A 70 7.15 -1.20 11.03
N SER A 71 6.89 -2.24 11.81
CA SER A 71 7.34 -3.60 11.50
C SER A 71 6.78 -4.15 10.20
N LEU A 72 5.57 -3.74 9.82
CA LEU A 72 4.89 -4.17 8.61
C LEU A 72 5.32 -3.35 7.38
N THR A 73 5.45 -2.04 7.56
CA THR A 73 5.63 -1.09 6.44
C THR A 73 7.09 -0.84 6.07
N THR A 74 8.01 -0.84 7.04
CA THR A 74 9.43 -0.60 6.76
C THR A 74 10.05 -1.59 5.76
N PRO A 75 9.75 -2.91 5.81
CA PRO A 75 10.27 -3.83 4.79
C PRO A 75 9.73 -3.58 3.38
N VAL A 76 8.59 -2.91 3.25
CA VAL A 76 7.93 -2.61 1.96
C VAL A 76 8.39 -1.26 1.41
N PHE A 77 8.33 -0.21 2.22
CA PHE A 77 8.61 1.16 1.77
C PHE A 77 10.08 1.58 1.97
N GLY A 78 10.83 0.86 2.78
CA GLY A 78 12.18 1.22 3.14
C GLY A 78 12.27 2.02 4.44
N LYS A 79 13.50 2.36 4.83
CA LYS A 79 13.79 3.10 6.06
C LYS A 79 13.64 4.61 5.85
N GLY A 80 13.32 5.31 6.93
CA GLY A 80 13.28 6.78 6.95
C GLY A 80 12.04 7.39 6.30
N VAL A 81 11.01 6.58 6.01
CA VAL A 81 9.76 7.02 5.37
C VAL A 81 8.54 6.39 6.03
N VAL A 82 7.39 6.98 5.83
CA VAL A 82 6.09 6.52 6.32
C VAL A 82 6.12 6.36 7.85
N TYR A 83 5.95 5.16 8.38
CA TYR A 83 5.93 4.91 9.84
C TYR A 83 7.31 4.56 10.44
N ASP A 84 8.38 4.61 9.64
CA ASP A 84 9.76 4.41 10.12
C ASP A 84 10.42 5.72 10.57
N VAL A 85 9.64 6.74 10.85
CA VAL A 85 10.10 8.05 11.32
C VAL A 85 9.21 8.56 12.46
N PRO A 86 9.71 9.46 13.33
CA PRO A 86 8.86 10.15 14.30
C PRO A 86 7.68 10.87 13.64
N ASN A 87 6.54 10.95 14.33
CA ASN A 87 5.31 11.56 13.81
C ASN A 87 5.52 12.98 13.26
N ALA A 88 6.36 13.79 13.88
CA ALA A 88 6.67 15.15 13.39
C ALA A 88 7.27 15.13 11.98
N VAL A 89 8.21 14.20 11.72
CA VAL A 89 8.83 14.02 10.40
C VAL A 89 7.81 13.48 9.39
N LEU A 90 6.98 12.51 9.81
CA LEU A 90 5.90 12.01 8.97
C LEU A 90 4.92 13.11 8.55
N MET A 91 4.56 14.01 9.48
CA MET A 91 3.68 15.14 9.18
C MET A 91 4.33 16.15 8.22
N GLU A 92 5.63 16.35 8.31
CA GLU A 92 6.39 17.18 7.37
C GLU A 92 6.42 16.55 5.98
N GLN A 93 6.75 15.26 5.87
CA GLN A 93 6.70 14.51 4.62
C GLN A 93 5.29 14.59 3.97
N LYS A 94 4.23 14.38 4.74
CA LYS A 94 2.84 14.51 4.26
C LYS A 94 2.51 15.92 3.78
N ARG A 95 2.99 16.97 4.47
CA ARG A 95 2.78 18.35 4.06
C ARG A 95 3.44 18.65 2.72
N PHE A 96 4.64 18.12 2.50
CA PHE A 96 5.35 18.26 1.25
C PHE A 96 4.58 17.60 0.09
N VAL A 97 4.15 16.36 0.26
CA VAL A 97 3.37 15.63 -0.77
C VAL A 97 2.01 16.29 -1.02
N LYS A 98 1.38 16.86 0.01
CA LYS A 98 0.05 17.50 -0.11
C LYS A 98 0.01 18.63 -1.13
N SER A 99 1.11 19.33 -1.39
CA SER A 99 1.17 20.41 -2.38
C SER A 99 0.84 19.90 -3.80
N GLY A 100 1.24 18.67 -4.12
CA GLY A 100 0.91 18.03 -5.39
C GLY A 100 -0.57 17.60 -5.53
N LEU A 101 -1.33 17.62 -4.42
CA LEU A 101 -2.73 17.20 -4.39
C LEU A 101 -3.68 18.42 -4.27
N SER A 102 -3.35 19.52 -4.95
CA SER A 102 -4.20 20.72 -5.02
C SER A 102 -5.30 20.58 -6.08
N VAL A 103 -6.35 21.39 -5.95
CA VAL A 103 -7.45 21.42 -6.93
C VAL A 103 -6.95 21.79 -8.33
N GLU A 104 -5.98 22.70 -8.43
CA GLU A 104 -5.35 23.10 -9.67
C GLU A 104 -4.64 21.93 -10.33
N ASN A 105 -3.85 21.17 -9.57
CA ASN A 105 -3.16 19.99 -10.07
C ASN A 105 -4.16 18.90 -10.49
N PHE A 106 -5.25 18.71 -9.74
CA PHE A 106 -6.28 17.73 -10.13
C PHE A 106 -6.92 18.04 -11.48
N ARG A 107 -7.10 19.31 -11.86
CA ARG A 107 -7.59 19.66 -13.19
C ARG A 107 -6.65 19.23 -14.30
N VAL A 108 -5.35 19.36 -14.07
CA VAL A 108 -4.32 18.87 -15.01
C VAL A 108 -4.33 17.33 -15.04
N TYR A 109 -4.43 16.70 -13.87
CA TYR A 109 -4.44 15.22 -13.77
C TYR A 109 -5.65 14.59 -14.48
N VAL A 110 -6.82 15.22 -14.49
CA VAL A 110 -7.98 14.70 -15.22
C VAL A 110 -7.68 14.51 -16.71
N THR A 111 -7.00 15.48 -17.34
CA THR A 111 -6.60 15.36 -18.74
C THR A 111 -5.60 14.24 -18.93
N GLN A 112 -4.56 14.19 -18.10
CA GLN A 112 -3.53 13.15 -18.18
C GLN A 112 -4.09 11.74 -17.97
N ILE A 113 -5.00 11.57 -16.99
CA ILE A 113 -5.68 10.30 -16.74
C ILE A 113 -6.54 9.91 -17.94
N THR A 114 -7.29 10.85 -18.51
CA THR A 114 -8.15 10.58 -19.66
C THR A 114 -7.35 10.12 -20.86
N ASP A 115 -6.22 10.76 -21.12
CA ASP A 115 -5.35 10.41 -22.25
C ASP A 115 -4.69 9.05 -22.02
N GLU A 116 -4.22 8.75 -20.80
CA GLU A 116 -3.63 7.47 -20.44
C GLU A 116 -4.64 6.32 -20.56
N VAL A 117 -5.90 6.52 -20.12
CA VAL A 117 -6.97 5.52 -20.26
C VAL A 117 -7.29 5.26 -21.72
N LYS A 118 -7.37 6.31 -22.56
CA LYS A 118 -7.61 6.14 -23.99
C LYS A 118 -6.48 5.37 -24.67
N ASP A 119 -5.24 5.75 -24.38
CA ASP A 119 -4.06 5.09 -24.92
C ASP A 119 -4.02 3.61 -24.51
N PHE A 120 -4.29 3.31 -23.23
CA PHE A 120 -4.36 1.96 -22.71
C PHE A 120 -5.41 1.12 -23.46
N VAL A 121 -6.63 1.60 -23.59
CA VAL A 121 -7.71 0.88 -24.31
C VAL A 121 -7.38 0.69 -25.79
N GLN A 122 -6.66 1.62 -26.39
CA GLN A 122 -6.27 1.54 -27.82
C GLN A 122 -5.12 0.56 -28.08
N HIS A 123 -4.21 0.38 -27.13
CA HIS A 123 -2.96 -0.33 -27.41
C HIS A 123 -2.75 -1.60 -26.56
N ASP A 124 -3.44 -1.75 -25.42
CA ASP A 124 -3.26 -2.91 -24.57
C ASP A 124 -3.81 -4.20 -25.19
N ALA A 125 -3.10 -5.28 -24.97
CA ALA A 125 -3.44 -6.60 -25.51
C ALA A 125 -4.81 -7.11 -25.03
N ALA A 126 -5.26 -6.73 -23.85
CA ALA A 126 -6.58 -7.10 -23.33
C ALA A 126 -7.73 -6.58 -24.23
N PHE A 127 -7.50 -5.47 -24.93
CA PHE A 127 -8.46 -4.83 -25.83
C PHE A 127 -8.20 -5.14 -27.32
N ALA A 128 -7.24 -5.98 -27.66
CA ALA A 128 -6.89 -6.34 -29.04
C ALA A 128 -8.07 -6.79 -29.91
N PRO A 129 -9.13 -7.50 -29.40
CA PRO A 129 -10.28 -7.81 -30.21
C PRO A 129 -11.03 -6.59 -30.74
N LEU A 130 -11.15 -5.52 -29.93
CA LEU A 130 -11.79 -4.25 -30.36
C LEU A 130 -11.01 -3.58 -31.47
N GLN A 131 -9.68 -3.59 -31.40
CA GLN A 131 -8.79 -3.05 -32.43
C GLN A 131 -8.93 -3.77 -33.77
N LYS A 132 -9.38 -5.05 -33.73
CA LYS A 132 -9.64 -5.89 -34.91
C LYS A 132 -11.10 -5.84 -35.39
N GLY A 133 -11.88 -4.89 -34.85
CA GLY A 133 -13.28 -4.68 -35.28
C GLY A 133 -14.34 -5.47 -34.54
N ALA A 134 -14.01 -6.14 -33.43
CA ALA A 134 -15.00 -6.77 -32.57
C ALA A 134 -15.88 -5.70 -31.91
N LYS A 135 -17.17 -5.97 -31.72
CA LYS A 135 -18.11 -5.05 -31.08
C LYS A 135 -17.98 -5.03 -29.56
N SER A 136 -17.41 -6.06 -28.96
CA SER A 136 -17.21 -6.17 -27.51
C SER A 136 -16.02 -7.05 -27.20
N VAL A 137 -15.48 -6.88 -25.99
CA VAL A 137 -14.44 -7.73 -25.40
C VAL A 137 -14.76 -7.97 -23.94
N THR A 138 -14.45 -9.14 -23.44
CA THR A 138 -14.52 -9.46 -22.01
C THR A 138 -13.10 -9.48 -21.44
N VAL A 139 -12.87 -8.72 -20.38
CA VAL A 139 -11.57 -8.60 -19.73
C VAL A 139 -11.67 -8.94 -18.25
N ASP A 140 -10.58 -9.41 -17.63
CA ASP A 140 -10.49 -9.47 -16.18
C ASP A 140 -10.31 -8.04 -15.63
N ILE A 141 -11.27 -7.62 -14.81
CA ILE A 141 -11.31 -6.26 -14.30
C ILE A 141 -10.17 -5.97 -13.30
N PHE A 142 -9.73 -6.99 -12.54
CA PHE A 142 -8.65 -6.82 -11.57
C PHE A 142 -7.31 -6.60 -12.27
N ASP A 143 -7.04 -7.35 -13.34
CA ASP A 143 -5.82 -7.19 -14.13
C ASP A 143 -5.80 -5.81 -14.81
N VAL A 144 -6.88 -5.46 -15.52
CA VAL A 144 -7.00 -4.19 -16.25
C VAL A 144 -6.92 -2.99 -15.29
N PHE A 145 -7.68 -2.99 -14.21
CA PHE A 145 -7.66 -1.85 -13.27
C PHE A 145 -6.36 -1.74 -12.48
N SER A 146 -5.72 -2.85 -12.15
CA SER A 146 -4.40 -2.82 -11.51
C SER A 146 -3.37 -2.14 -12.41
N GLU A 147 -3.32 -2.52 -13.69
CA GLU A 147 -2.39 -1.94 -14.65
C GLU A 147 -2.69 -0.47 -14.92
N ILE A 148 -3.93 -0.12 -15.25
CA ILE A 148 -4.32 1.26 -15.58
C ILE A 148 -4.14 2.21 -14.40
N THR A 149 -4.36 1.73 -13.16
CA THR A 149 -4.14 2.53 -11.95
C THR A 149 -2.67 2.83 -11.75
N ILE A 150 -1.78 1.88 -11.96
CA ILE A 150 -0.33 2.09 -11.87
C ILE A 150 0.11 3.11 -12.92
N LEU A 151 -0.35 2.99 -14.16
CA LEU A 151 0.02 3.88 -15.26
C LEU A 151 -0.46 5.32 -15.02
N THR A 152 -1.72 5.49 -14.66
CA THR A 152 -2.32 6.81 -14.38
C THR A 152 -1.71 7.48 -13.15
N ALA A 153 -1.48 6.73 -12.06
CA ALA A 153 -0.81 7.25 -10.86
C ALA A 153 0.64 7.66 -11.14
N SER A 154 1.35 6.87 -11.93
CA SER A 154 2.73 7.19 -12.31
C SER A 154 2.78 8.45 -13.16
N ARG A 155 1.88 8.58 -14.12
CA ARG A 155 1.79 9.76 -15.00
C ARG A 155 1.52 11.03 -14.22
N THR A 156 0.56 11.00 -13.30
CA THR A 156 0.08 12.17 -12.57
C THR A 156 0.91 12.54 -11.36
N LEU A 157 1.33 11.54 -10.55
CA LEU A 157 1.97 11.79 -9.25
C LEU A 157 3.49 11.68 -9.28
N GLN A 158 4.05 10.96 -10.26
CA GLN A 158 5.49 10.69 -10.33
C GLN A 158 6.16 11.33 -11.55
N GLY A 159 5.36 11.75 -12.52
CA GLY A 159 5.80 12.47 -13.72
C GLY A 159 6.06 11.57 -14.93
N LYS A 160 6.18 12.22 -16.08
CA LYS A 160 6.34 11.60 -17.38
C LYS A 160 7.52 10.62 -17.43
N GLU A 161 8.65 11.02 -16.87
CA GLU A 161 9.87 10.21 -16.88
C GLU A 161 9.68 8.85 -16.18
N VAL A 162 8.99 8.83 -15.03
CA VAL A 162 8.66 7.58 -14.34
C VAL A 162 7.72 6.74 -15.22
N ARG A 163 6.66 7.37 -15.75
CA ARG A 163 5.65 6.69 -16.57
C ARG A 163 6.26 6.02 -17.83
N GLU A 164 7.18 6.70 -18.53
CA GLU A 164 7.81 6.18 -19.74
C GLU A 164 8.78 5.01 -19.48
N ASN A 165 9.29 4.90 -18.27
CA ASN A 165 10.18 3.81 -17.87
C ASN A 165 9.44 2.69 -17.12
N LEU A 166 8.11 2.78 -16.94
CA LEU A 166 7.31 1.71 -16.37
C LEU A 166 6.84 0.74 -17.44
N ASP A 167 7.18 -0.51 -17.26
CA ASP A 167 6.68 -1.62 -18.06
C ASP A 167 5.81 -2.58 -17.22
N LYS A 168 5.29 -3.61 -17.86
CA LYS A 168 4.45 -4.64 -17.19
C LYS A 168 5.18 -5.37 -16.05
N SER A 169 6.52 -5.34 -16.00
CA SER A 169 7.28 -5.95 -14.92
C SER A 169 7.07 -5.22 -13.58
N PHE A 170 6.80 -3.91 -13.62
CA PHE A 170 6.50 -3.13 -12.42
C PHE A 170 5.20 -3.54 -11.72
N ALA A 171 4.15 -3.90 -12.47
CA ALA A 171 2.93 -4.42 -11.88
C ALA A 171 3.22 -5.66 -11.01
N LYS A 172 4.14 -6.53 -11.48
CA LYS A 172 4.59 -7.67 -10.71
C LYS A 172 5.39 -7.27 -9.46
N LEU A 173 6.23 -6.25 -9.53
CA LEU A 173 6.95 -5.76 -8.35
C LEU A 173 5.99 -5.20 -7.30
N TYR A 174 4.96 -4.45 -7.68
CA TYR A 174 3.91 -4.00 -6.77
C TYR A 174 3.18 -5.17 -6.13
N HIS A 175 2.82 -6.19 -6.91
CA HIS A 175 2.20 -7.41 -6.38
C HIS A 175 3.13 -8.15 -5.40
N ASP A 176 4.43 -8.27 -5.71
CA ASP A 176 5.41 -8.90 -4.81
C ASP A 176 5.61 -8.10 -3.51
N LEU A 177 5.50 -6.75 -3.55
CA LEU A 177 5.50 -5.90 -2.36
C LEU A 177 4.24 -6.13 -1.52
N ASP A 178 3.07 -6.14 -2.16
CA ASP A 178 1.78 -6.34 -1.49
C ASP A 178 1.69 -7.70 -0.81
N ALA A 179 2.25 -8.74 -1.41
CA ALA A 179 2.35 -10.07 -0.82
C ALA A 179 3.16 -10.11 0.51
N GLY A 180 3.90 -9.04 0.82
CA GLY A 180 4.55 -8.84 2.12
C GLY A 180 3.60 -8.37 3.22
N PHE A 181 2.41 -7.88 2.91
CA PHE A 181 1.42 -7.45 3.91
C PHE A 181 0.61 -8.63 4.44
N THR A 182 1.25 -9.47 5.24
CA THR A 182 0.60 -10.64 5.84
C THR A 182 0.44 -10.48 7.34
N PRO A 183 -0.57 -11.10 7.97
CA PRO A 183 -0.76 -11.04 9.42
C PRO A 183 0.47 -11.51 10.22
N ILE A 184 1.23 -12.47 9.69
CA ILE A 184 2.45 -12.96 10.34
C ILE A 184 3.57 -11.90 10.30
N ASN A 185 3.67 -11.13 9.22
CA ASN A 185 4.66 -10.07 9.08
C ASN A 185 4.39 -8.87 9.97
N PHE A 186 3.16 -8.70 10.44
CA PHE A 186 2.84 -7.72 11.47
C PHE A 186 3.58 -7.98 12.79
N VAL A 187 3.82 -9.25 13.10
CA VAL A 187 4.49 -9.67 14.35
C VAL A 187 5.95 -10.04 14.11
N LEU A 188 6.23 -10.73 13.01
CA LEU A 188 7.54 -11.31 12.66
C LEU A 188 7.92 -10.96 11.20
N PRO A 189 8.25 -9.70 10.90
CA PRO A 189 8.43 -9.22 9.52
C PRO A 189 9.63 -9.82 8.78
N ASN A 190 10.59 -10.37 9.54
CA ASN A 190 11.86 -10.88 9.00
C ASN A 190 11.94 -12.41 8.94
N LEU A 191 10.80 -13.10 9.03
CA LEU A 191 10.79 -14.55 8.82
C LEU A 191 11.28 -14.90 7.41
N PRO A 192 12.09 -15.95 7.24
CA PRO A 192 12.59 -16.38 5.94
C PRO A 192 11.51 -17.12 5.13
N LEU A 193 10.44 -16.41 4.81
CA LEU A 193 9.34 -16.91 4.00
C LEU A 193 9.54 -16.56 2.52
N PRO A 194 9.12 -17.39 1.57
CA PRO A 194 9.24 -17.12 0.14
C PRO A 194 8.67 -15.76 -0.27
N ASN A 195 7.53 -15.36 0.31
CA ASN A 195 6.92 -14.04 0.04
C ASN A 195 7.79 -12.89 0.56
N ASN A 196 8.46 -13.05 1.70
CA ASN A 196 9.35 -12.03 2.23
C ASN A 196 10.59 -11.84 1.35
N PHE A 197 11.16 -12.92 0.79
CA PHE A 197 12.25 -12.80 -0.17
C PHE A 197 11.83 -12.09 -1.46
N ARG A 198 10.61 -12.36 -1.97
CA ARG A 198 10.06 -11.66 -3.14
C ARG A 198 9.84 -10.18 -2.85
N ARG A 199 9.19 -9.86 -1.72
CA ARG A 199 9.02 -8.48 -1.23
C ARG A 199 10.34 -7.73 -1.15
N ASP A 200 11.35 -8.32 -0.51
CA ASP A 200 12.65 -7.66 -0.29
C ASP A 200 13.42 -7.45 -1.61
N ARG A 201 13.26 -8.37 -2.55
CA ARG A 201 13.79 -8.21 -3.90
C ARG A 201 13.05 -7.09 -4.66
N ALA A 202 11.73 -7.09 -4.62
CA ALA A 202 10.91 -6.08 -5.28
C ALA A 202 11.20 -4.68 -4.71
N GLN A 203 11.32 -4.55 -3.38
CA GLN A 203 11.66 -3.30 -2.72
C GLN A 203 13.01 -2.75 -3.20
N ARG A 204 14.04 -3.59 -3.29
CA ARG A 204 15.37 -3.17 -3.80
C ARG A 204 15.30 -2.72 -5.25
N MET A 205 14.65 -3.49 -6.12
CA MET A 205 14.53 -3.14 -7.54
C MET A 205 13.78 -1.83 -7.74
N MET A 206 12.69 -1.60 -7.01
CA MET A 206 11.95 -0.35 -7.07
C MET A 206 12.75 0.82 -6.48
N SER A 207 13.45 0.62 -5.37
CA SER A 207 14.33 1.63 -4.78
C SER A 207 15.42 2.05 -5.75
N ASP A 208 16.11 1.10 -6.37
CA ASP A 208 17.18 1.38 -7.34
C ASP A 208 16.65 2.15 -8.55
N PHE A 209 15.48 1.78 -9.05
CA PHE A 209 14.82 2.48 -10.14
C PHE A 209 14.51 3.94 -9.81
N TYR A 210 13.81 4.20 -8.69
CA TYR A 210 13.48 5.56 -8.28
C TYR A 210 14.71 6.40 -7.93
N MET A 211 15.70 5.81 -7.26
CA MET A 211 16.95 6.49 -6.96
C MET A 211 17.74 6.85 -8.21
N GLY A 212 17.69 6.01 -9.25
CA GLY A 212 18.25 6.32 -10.55
C GLY A 212 17.62 7.57 -11.19
N ILE A 213 16.30 7.69 -11.15
CA ILE A 213 15.57 8.86 -11.66
C ILE A 213 15.90 10.10 -10.83
N ILE A 214 15.85 10.01 -9.50
CA ILE A 214 16.17 11.13 -8.61
C ILE A 214 17.60 11.63 -8.86
N LYS A 215 18.54 10.73 -9.06
CA LYS A 215 19.93 11.11 -9.38
C LYS A 215 20.02 11.88 -10.71
N LYS A 216 19.36 11.40 -11.76
CA LYS A 216 19.31 12.09 -13.05
C LYS A 216 18.71 13.50 -12.93
N ARG A 217 17.60 13.63 -12.21
CA ARG A 217 16.96 14.92 -11.94
C ARG A 217 17.88 15.90 -11.21
N ARG A 218 18.60 15.44 -10.16
CA ARG A 218 19.59 16.26 -9.42
C ARG A 218 20.77 16.69 -10.27
N GLU A 219 21.17 15.87 -11.24
CA GLU A 219 22.27 16.19 -12.16
C GLU A 219 21.83 17.09 -13.33
N GLY A 220 20.56 17.52 -13.38
CA GLY A 220 20.04 18.36 -14.46
C GLY A 220 20.00 17.66 -15.84
N LYS A 221 20.05 16.34 -15.86
CA LYS A 221 20.05 15.52 -17.08
C LYS A 221 18.65 15.11 -17.57
N THR A 222 17.62 15.69 -16.98
CA THR A 222 16.24 15.50 -17.43
C THR A 222 15.81 16.69 -18.29
N ASP A 223 15.10 16.42 -19.36
CA ASP A 223 14.50 17.46 -20.21
C ASP A 223 13.50 18.26 -19.37
N GLY A 224 14.02 19.38 -18.81
CA GLY A 224 13.29 20.25 -17.89
C GLY A 224 12.12 20.95 -18.57
N THR A 225 11.04 20.24 -18.80
CA THR A 225 9.71 20.83 -18.95
C THR A 225 9.14 20.99 -17.56
N GLY A 226 9.36 22.14 -16.95
CA GLY A 226 9.05 22.46 -15.57
C GLY A 226 7.57 22.53 -15.23
N HIS A 227 6.86 21.45 -15.39
CA HIS A 227 5.51 21.19 -14.93
C HIS A 227 5.33 19.71 -14.52
N ASP A 228 6.35 19.12 -13.90
CA ASP A 228 6.27 17.82 -13.24
C ASP A 228 6.19 17.99 -11.72
#